data_d27af99c6aeb90258af706b8d9a9825f
#
_entry.id   d27af99c6aeb90258af706b8d9a9825f
#
_cell.length_a   1.000
_cell.length_b   1.000
_cell.length_c   1.000
_cell.angle_alpha   90.00
_cell.angle_beta   90.00
_cell.angle_gamma   90.00
#
_symmetry.space_group_name_H-M   'P 1'
#
loop_
_entity.id
_entity.type
_entity.pdbx_description
1 polymer ?
#
loop_
_entity_poly.entity_id
_entity_poly.type
_entity_poly.pdbx_seq_one_letter_code
_entity_poly.pdbx_strand_id
1 'polypeptide(L)'
;MAHDLLIPQIRVEMEEGDYARLVAEPLEPGFGTTLGNALRRILLSSLPGAAITSVRIEGVDHEFSTLEHMKEDVTEFLLNLKSVRLRAYADRPARLFLETSGEGEITAGMIQCTADYEIVNPDLHLASLDDASASVVVDMNVETGRGFLPAVVSDELAIGVIPVDAIFTPVKRVNYTVSHTRVGQATNYDRLDLEVWTDGSVSGPDAVALAAEILREQMMPFHRLGRPDAVGLAGGDAERHREGYDTPVESLGLSVRAFNCLKRSGLTTVGAVLEKSEEELLALRNFGDKSYEELREKLVANGFSAPRKEARQAVATAVEATEPAAEEPAPVPATGPGGDEAEGDAEGDGVGALGQALMEALREAKTDGGGRT
;
A
#
# COMPACT_ATOMS: atom_id res chain seq x y z
N MET A 1 27.58 28.74 -4.71
CA MET A 1 26.59 29.52 -3.94
C MET A 1 25.49 28.55 -3.59
N ALA A 2 25.33 28.23 -2.31
CA ALA A 2 24.15 27.47 -1.87
C ALA A 2 22.95 28.43 -2.04
N HIS A 3 22.05 28.14 -2.97
CA HIS A 3 20.75 28.78 -2.98
C HIS A 3 20.04 28.30 -1.71
N ASP A 4 19.86 29.19 -0.74
CA ASP A 4 18.93 28.97 0.35
C ASP A 4 17.54 28.85 -0.27
N LEU A 5 17.07 27.61 -0.47
CA LEU A 5 15.73 27.35 -0.95
C LEU A 5 14.74 27.96 0.05
N LEU A 6 13.85 28.80 -0.45
CA LEU A 6 12.83 29.41 0.37
C LEU A 6 11.87 28.30 0.86
N ILE A 7 11.74 28.14 2.17
CA ILE A 7 10.82 27.16 2.75
C ILE A 7 9.40 27.75 2.70
N PRO A 8 8.45 27.14 1.98
CA PRO A 8 7.10 27.61 1.91
C PRO A 8 6.39 27.49 3.26
N GLN A 9 5.51 28.43 3.55
CA GLN A 9 4.56 28.33 4.64
C GLN A 9 3.27 27.69 4.13
N ILE A 10 2.81 26.67 4.84
CA ILE A 10 1.55 25.99 4.52
C ILE A 10 0.53 26.37 5.58
N ARG A 11 -0.66 26.80 5.14
CA ARG A 11 -1.77 27.14 6.03
C ARG A 11 -3.06 26.50 5.52
N VAL A 12 -3.89 26.09 6.43
CA VAL A 12 -5.27 25.70 6.15
C VAL A 12 -6.09 26.99 6.13
N GLU A 13 -6.66 27.31 4.97
CA GLU A 13 -7.46 28.53 4.79
C GLU A 13 -8.92 28.27 5.15
N MET A 14 -9.41 27.07 4.84
CA MET A 14 -10.77 26.62 5.15
C MET A 14 -10.76 25.11 5.41
N GLU A 15 -11.54 24.69 6.41
CA GLU A 15 -11.82 23.28 6.69
C GLU A 15 -13.28 23.18 7.16
N GLU A 16 -14.12 22.52 6.37
CA GLU A 16 -15.55 22.34 6.65
C GLU A 16 -15.99 20.93 6.25
N GLY A 17 -16.27 20.10 7.24
CA GLY A 17 -16.69 18.69 7.01
C GLY A 17 -15.67 17.91 6.20
N ASP A 18 -16.04 17.49 5.00
CA ASP A 18 -15.19 16.73 4.05
C ASP A 18 -14.38 17.62 3.09
N TYR A 19 -14.46 18.93 3.21
CA TYR A 19 -13.74 19.88 2.36
C TYR A 19 -12.63 20.58 3.13
N ALA A 20 -11.45 20.67 2.51
CA ALA A 20 -10.36 21.52 2.99
C ALA A 20 -9.70 22.28 1.84
N ARG A 21 -9.32 23.53 2.12
CA ARG A 21 -8.50 24.37 1.26
C ARG A 21 -7.22 24.74 1.97
N LEU A 22 -6.10 24.36 1.35
CA LEU A 22 -4.76 24.62 1.85
C LEU A 22 -4.03 25.56 0.88
N VAL A 23 -3.22 26.46 1.45
CA VAL A 23 -2.39 27.40 0.69
C VAL A 23 -0.94 27.18 1.06
N ALA A 24 -0.10 27.00 0.04
CA ALA A 24 1.35 26.91 0.19
C ALA A 24 2.00 28.09 -0.56
N GLU A 25 2.68 28.96 0.17
CA GLU A 25 3.40 30.10 -0.38
C GLU A 25 4.51 30.60 0.57
N PRO A 26 5.57 31.25 0.08
CA PRO A 26 5.94 31.33 -1.33
C PRO A 26 6.65 30.08 -1.82
N LEU A 27 6.42 29.69 -3.06
CA LEU A 27 7.12 28.60 -3.74
C LEU A 27 8.01 29.21 -4.84
N GLU A 28 9.13 28.59 -5.14
CA GLU A 28 9.93 28.99 -6.29
C GLU A 28 9.17 28.82 -7.61
N PRO A 29 9.47 29.62 -8.65
CA PRO A 29 8.77 29.56 -9.92
C PRO A 29 8.73 28.15 -10.52
N GLY A 30 7.53 27.65 -10.85
CA GLY A 30 7.26 26.32 -11.39
C GLY A 30 7.02 25.22 -10.34
N PHE A 31 7.38 25.44 -9.07
CA PHE A 31 7.15 24.45 -8.01
C PHE A 31 5.66 24.33 -7.66
N GLY A 32 4.87 25.37 -7.81
CA GLY A 32 3.43 25.29 -7.60
C GLY A 32 2.77 24.22 -8.46
N THR A 33 3.06 24.19 -9.75
CA THR A 33 2.54 23.17 -10.67
C THR A 33 3.10 21.79 -10.38
N THR A 34 4.40 21.70 -10.10
CA THR A 34 5.07 20.42 -9.82
C THR A 34 4.49 19.75 -8.57
N LEU A 35 4.41 20.49 -7.46
CA LEU A 35 3.88 19.97 -6.20
C LEU A 35 2.37 19.74 -6.28
N GLY A 36 1.62 20.66 -6.85
CA GLY A 36 0.17 20.55 -7.00
C GLY A 36 -0.23 19.29 -7.79
N ASN A 37 0.43 19.03 -8.92
CA ASN A 37 0.16 17.84 -9.71
C ASN A 37 0.61 16.55 -9.02
N ALA A 38 1.79 16.55 -8.37
CA ALA A 38 2.28 15.38 -7.64
C ALA A 38 1.35 15.02 -6.48
N LEU A 39 0.99 16.00 -5.64
CA LEU A 39 0.08 15.78 -4.52
C LEU A 39 -1.30 15.34 -4.98
N ARG A 40 -1.87 15.98 -6.02
CA ARG A 40 -3.15 15.59 -6.59
C ARG A 40 -3.17 14.11 -6.99
N ARG A 41 -2.13 13.65 -7.68
CA ARG A 41 -2.04 12.25 -8.14
C ARG A 41 -1.97 11.28 -6.98
N ILE A 42 -1.15 11.58 -5.97
CA ILE A 42 -0.99 10.72 -4.79
C ILE A 42 -2.27 10.68 -3.96
N LEU A 43 -2.89 11.85 -3.73
CA LEU A 43 -4.15 11.97 -3.01
C LEU A 43 -5.27 11.10 -3.62
N LEU A 44 -5.35 11.04 -4.95
CA LEU A 44 -6.40 10.30 -5.66
C LEU A 44 -6.13 8.80 -5.82
N SER A 45 -4.88 8.33 -5.68
CA SER A 45 -4.54 6.95 -6.03
C SER A 45 -3.78 6.16 -4.98
N SER A 46 -3.12 6.82 -4.03
CA SER A 46 -2.09 6.15 -3.23
C SER A 46 -2.36 6.16 -1.73
N LEU A 47 -3.34 6.93 -1.27
CA LEU A 47 -3.72 6.94 0.14
C LEU A 47 -4.36 5.61 0.55
N PRO A 48 -4.01 5.07 1.72
CA PRO A 48 -4.67 3.90 2.27
C PRO A 48 -6.07 4.26 2.77
N GLY A 49 -6.97 3.30 2.70
CA GLY A 49 -8.30 3.38 3.27
C GLY A 49 -8.86 2.00 3.53
N ALA A 50 -10.09 1.92 4.02
CA ALA A 50 -10.79 0.68 4.31
C ALA A 50 -12.07 0.58 3.49
N ALA A 51 -12.39 -0.64 3.04
CA ALA A 51 -13.61 -0.91 2.31
C ALA A 51 -14.10 -2.34 2.54
N ILE A 52 -15.38 -2.57 2.31
CA ILE A 52 -15.99 -3.90 2.30
C ILE A 52 -15.62 -4.55 0.97
N THR A 53 -14.97 -5.73 1.03
CA THR A 53 -14.48 -6.46 -0.15
C THR A 53 -15.40 -7.62 -0.55
N SER A 54 -16.11 -8.20 0.40
CA SER A 54 -17.09 -9.24 0.14
C SER A 54 -18.16 -9.29 1.21
N VAL A 55 -19.32 -9.81 0.84
CA VAL A 55 -20.46 -9.98 1.74
C VAL A 55 -21.03 -11.38 1.61
N ARG A 56 -21.67 -11.85 2.67
CA ARG A 56 -22.49 -13.04 2.69
C ARG A 56 -23.82 -12.70 3.35
N ILE A 57 -24.89 -12.90 2.62
CA ILE A 57 -26.26 -12.63 3.07
C ILE A 57 -26.93 -13.98 3.30
N GLU A 58 -27.57 -14.16 4.44
CA GLU A 58 -28.27 -15.40 4.74
C GLU A 58 -29.48 -15.56 3.78
N GLY A 59 -29.60 -16.75 3.17
CA GLY A 59 -30.66 -17.03 2.18
C GLY A 59 -30.39 -16.49 0.77
N VAL A 60 -29.19 -15.96 0.49
CA VAL A 60 -28.82 -15.42 -0.83
C VAL A 60 -27.57 -16.13 -1.34
N ASP A 61 -27.64 -16.69 -2.55
CA ASP A 61 -26.51 -17.40 -3.18
C ASP A 61 -25.77 -16.54 -4.22
N HIS A 62 -26.40 -15.50 -4.79
CA HIS A 62 -25.81 -14.63 -5.83
C HIS A 62 -26.44 -13.23 -5.82
N GLU A 63 -25.76 -12.26 -6.42
CA GLU A 63 -26.13 -10.83 -6.42
C GLU A 63 -27.46 -10.50 -7.11
N PHE A 64 -27.99 -11.38 -7.98
CA PHE A 64 -29.25 -11.17 -8.68
C PHE A 64 -30.47 -11.78 -7.95
N SER A 65 -30.29 -12.16 -6.70
CA SER A 65 -31.39 -12.68 -5.86
C SER A 65 -32.21 -11.54 -5.27
N THR A 66 -33.41 -11.89 -4.79
CA THR A 66 -34.23 -11.03 -3.94
C THR A 66 -34.39 -11.65 -2.57
N LEU A 67 -34.45 -10.83 -1.54
CA LEU A 67 -34.77 -11.26 -0.18
C LEU A 67 -36.24 -11.01 0.11
N GLU A 68 -36.94 -11.98 0.72
CA GLU A 68 -38.32 -11.79 1.13
C GLU A 68 -38.44 -10.63 2.11
N HIS A 69 -39.45 -9.76 1.91
CA HIS A 69 -39.74 -8.59 2.74
C HIS A 69 -38.68 -7.48 2.70
N MET A 70 -37.72 -7.50 1.80
CA MET A 70 -36.83 -6.40 1.50
C MET A 70 -37.29 -5.70 0.22
N LYS A 71 -37.44 -4.37 0.26
CA LYS A 71 -37.94 -3.60 -0.91
C LYS A 71 -36.91 -3.53 -2.02
N GLU A 72 -35.67 -3.33 -1.63
CA GLU A 72 -34.52 -3.27 -2.53
C GLU A 72 -34.11 -4.71 -2.92
N ASP A 73 -33.66 -4.89 -4.15
CA ASP A 73 -33.00 -6.13 -4.54
C ASP A 73 -31.57 -6.22 -3.94
N VAL A 74 -30.97 -7.42 -3.99
CA VAL A 74 -29.62 -7.62 -3.47
C VAL A 74 -28.60 -6.74 -4.19
N THR A 75 -28.76 -6.50 -5.48
CA THR A 75 -27.87 -5.62 -6.26
C THR A 75 -27.93 -4.19 -5.76
N GLU A 76 -29.10 -3.66 -5.49
CA GLU A 76 -29.30 -2.31 -4.95
C GLU A 76 -28.72 -2.20 -3.52
N PHE A 77 -28.98 -3.21 -2.69
CA PHE A 77 -28.37 -3.31 -1.36
C PHE A 77 -26.83 -3.29 -1.42
N LEU A 78 -26.21 -4.05 -2.34
CA LEU A 78 -24.76 -4.06 -2.54
C LEU A 78 -24.23 -2.70 -3.02
N LEU A 79 -24.96 -1.99 -3.88
CA LEU A 79 -24.61 -0.63 -4.32
C LEU A 79 -24.64 0.36 -3.15
N ASN A 80 -25.63 0.24 -2.27
CA ASN A 80 -25.73 1.06 -1.07
C ASN A 80 -24.59 0.72 -0.09
N LEU A 81 -24.31 -0.57 0.11
CA LEU A 81 -23.25 -1.06 0.98
C LEU A 81 -21.85 -0.58 0.52
N LYS A 82 -21.60 -0.53 -0.79
CA LYS A 82 -20.38 0.04 -1.38
C LYS A 82 -20.18 1.52 -1.01
N SER A 83 -21.23 2.22 -0.63
CA SER A 83 -21.19 3.62 -0.22
C SER A 83 -20.91 3.82 1.28
N VAL A 84 -20.83 2.75 2.07
CA VAL A 84 -20.40 2.79 3.47
C VAL A 84 -18.97 3.27 3.56
N ARG A 85 -18.70 4.24 4.44
CA ARG A 85 -17.38 4.81 4.67
C ARG A 85 -16.84 4.32 6.00
N LEU A 86 -15.64 3.74 5.93
CA LEU A 86 -14.99 3.11 7.06
C LEU A 86 -13.68 3.84 7.40
N ARG A 87 -13.48 4.10 8.67
CA ARG A 87 -12.18 4.52 9.22
C ARG A 87 -11.52 3.31 9.84
N ALA A 88 -10.29 3.00 9.40
CA ALA A 88 -9.48 1.92 9.99
C ALA A 88 -8.51 2.49 11.03
N TYR A 89 -8.44 1.85 12.19
CA TYR A 89 -7.46 2.14 13.24
C TYR A 89 -6.32 1.13 13.27
N ALA A 90 -6.48 0.00 12.56
CA ALA A 90 -5.46 -1.04 12.43
C ALA A 90 -5.41 -1.56 10.99
N ASP A 91 -4.22 -1.97 10.55
CA ASP A 91 -4.01 -2.57 9.24
C ASP A 91 -4.14 -4.11 9.35
N ARG A 92 -5.37 -4.58 9.53
CA ARG A 92 -5.72 -6.01 9.56
C ARG A 92 -7.14 -6.23 9.07
N PRO A 93 -7.41 -7.32 8.33
CA PRO A 93 -8.76 -7.66 7.90
C PRO A 93 -9.68 -7.90 9.12
N ALA A 94 -10.95 -7.56 8.97
CA ALA A 94 -11.97 -7.80 9.98
C ALA A 94 -13.28 -8.27 9.35
N ARG A 95 -14.16 -8.80 10.19
CA ARG A 95 -15.55 -9.13 9.83
C ARG A 95 -16.48 -8.20 10.59
N LEU A 96 -17.41 -7.62 9.85
CA LEU A 96 -18.51 -6.83 10.38
C LEU A 96 -19.80 -7.61 10.22
N PHE A 97 -20.75 -7.35 11.12
CA PHE A 97 -22.05 -8.04 11.15
C PHE A 97 -23.18 -7.02 11.08
N LEU A 98 -24.20 -7.36 10.30
CA LEU A 98 -25.47 -6.67 10.35
C LEU A 98 -26.55 -7.71 10.65
N GLU A 99 -27.28 -7.53 11.73
CA GLU A 99 -28.41 -8.36 12.09
C GLU A 99 -29.57 -7.43 12.47
N THR A 100 -30.66 -7.55 11.74
CA THR A 100 -31.86 -6.75 11.97
C THR A 100 -33.10 -7.58 11.69
N SER A 101 -34.18 -7.28 12.40
CA SER A 101 -35.47 -7.95 12.25
C SER A 101 -36.63 -6.96 12.47
N GLY A 102 -37.76 -7.22 11.79
CA GLY A 102 -38.94 -6.40 11.87
C GLY A 102 -39.00 -5.33 10.78
N GLU A 103 -40.19 -4.66 10.64
CA GLU A 103 -40.43 -3.58 9.70
C GLU A 103 -39.58 -2.35 10.05
N GLY A 104 -38.89 -1.78 9.07
CA GLY A 104 -38.09 -0.56 9.26
C GLY A 104 -37.01 -0.34 8.22
N GLU A 105 -36.32 0.78 8.37
CA GLU A 105 -35.17 1.16 7.56
C GLU A 105 -33.87 0.56 8.13
N ILE A 106 -33.08 -0.01 7.27
CA ILE A 106 -31.72 -0.50 7.61
C ILE A 106 -30.72 0.59 7.24
N THR A 107 -29.96 1.07 8.23
CA THR A 107 -28.92 2.07 8.03
C THR A 107 -27.53 1.49 8.32
N ALA A 108 -26.52 2.15 7.80
CA ALA A 108 -25.11 1.75 8.02
C ALA A 108 -24.76 1.72 9.53
N GLY A 109 -25.37 2.58 10.34
CA GLY A 109 -25.16 2.63 11.79
C GLY A 109 -25.59 1.37 12.55
N MET A 110 -26.39 0.48 11.92
CA MET A 110 -26.77 -0.81 12.49
C MET A 110 -25.69 -1.89 12.34
N ILE A 111 -24.67 -1.65 11.50
CA ILE A 111 -23.55 -2.57 11.32
C ILE A 111 -22.71 -2.61 12.59
N GLN A 112 -22.50 -3.78 13.13
CA GLN A 112 -21.65 -4.02 14.30
C GLN A 112 -20.18 -4.05 13.86
N CYS A 113 -19.43 -3.01 14.25
CA CYS A 113 -18.02 -2.87 13.97
C CYS A 113 -17.16 -3.49 15.07
N THR A 114 -15.97 -3.98 14.67
CA THR A 114 -14.90 -4.32 15.63
C THR A 114 -14.23 -3.04 16.13
N ALA A 115 -13.42 -3.12 17.19
CA ALA A 115 -12.69 -1.97 17.73
C ALA A 115 -11.69 -1.33 16.73
N ASP A 116 -11.36 -2.04 15.64
CA ASP A 116 -10.41 -1.59 14.62
C ASP A 116 -11.04 -0.74 13.52
N TYR A 117 -12.37 -0.70 13.44
CA TYR A 117 -13.10 -0.01 12.37
C TYR A 117 -14.26 0.81 12.93
N GLU A 118 -14.50 1.95 12.31
CA GLU A 118 -15.60 2.86 12.62
C GLU A 118 -16.34 3.26 11.35
N ILE A 119 -17.68 3.31 11.41
CA ILE A 119 -18.50 3.82 10.30
C ILE A 119 -18.60 5.34 10.42
N VAL A 120 -18.20 6.02 9.35
CA VAL A 120 -18.18 7.48 9.29
C VAL A 120 -19.55 8.07 8.90
N ASN A 121 -20.35 7.32 8.15
CA ASN A 121 -21.66 7.73 7.65
C ASN A 121 -22.80 6.82 8.16
N PRO A 122 -23.09 6.81 9.47
CA PRO A 122 -24.05 5.87 10.07
C PRO A 122 -25.48 6.06 9.56
N ASP A 123 -25.84 7.24 9.10
CA ASP A 123 -27.19 7.56 8.59
C ASP A 123 -27.41 7.09 7.14
N LEU A 124 -26.42 6.47 6.51
CA LEU A 124 -26.56 5.97 5.13
C LEU A 124 -27.61 4.88 5.08
N HIS A 125 -28.63 5.09 4.23
CA HIS A 125 -29.65 4.09 3.91
C HIS A 125 -29.03 2.89 3.18
N LEU A 126 -29.33 1.68 3.64
CA LEU A 126 -28.90 0.43 3.02
C LEU A 126 -30.06 -0.32 2.36
N ALA A 127 -31.15 -0.52 3.09
CA ALA A 127 -32.37 -1.17 2.61
C ALA A 127 -33.56 -0.87 3.54
N SER A 128 -34.77 -1.29 3.12
CA SER A 128 -36.02 -1.17 3.89
C SER A 128 -36.70 -2.53 3.99
N LEU A 129 -37.15 -2.88 5.19
CA LEU A 129 -37.98 -4.05 5.44
C LEU A 129 -39.47 -3.65 5.55
N ASP A 130 -40.35 -4.41 4.93
CA ASP A 130 -41.79 -4.11 4.81
C ASP A 130 -42.70 -5.01 5.67
N ASP A 131 -42.11 -5.95 6.43
CA ASP A 131 -42.89 -6.89 7.27
C ASP A 131 -42.22 -7.08 8.66
N ALA A 132 -43.06 -7.27 9.66
CA ALA A 132 -42.60 -7.51 11.03
C ALA A 132 -41.89 -8.86 11.24
N SER A 133 -42.08 -9.82 10.32
CA SER A 133 -41.42 -11.12 10.31
C SER A 133 -40.09 -11.12 9.55
N ALA A 134 -39.78 -10.03 8.84
CA ALA A 134 -38.54 -9.89 8.09
C ALA A 134 -37.32 -10.01 8.98
N SER A 135 -36.30 -10.69 8.49
CA SER A 135 -35.00 -10.80 9.16
C SER A 135 -33.89 -10.79 8.11
N VAL A 136 -32.88 -9.97 8.35
CA VAL A 136 -31.70 -9.87 7.49
C VAL A 136 -30.45 -10.05 8.31
N VAL A 137 -29.61 -11.01 7.91
CA VAL A 137 -28.30 -11.29 8.52
C VAL A 137 -27.25 -11.19 7.43
N VAL A 138 -26.25 -10.34 7.64
CA VAL A 138 -25.17 -10.08 6.68
C VAL A 138 -23.81 -10.13 7.37
N ASP A 139 -22.95 -10.99 6.87
CA ASP A 139 -21.51 -11.03 7.20
C ASP A 139 -20.74 -10.21 6.13
N MET A 140 -19.88 -9.31 6.55
CA MET A 140 -19.10 -8.46 5.66
C MET A 140 -17.62 -8.60 5.99
N ASN A 141 -16.80 -8.88 4.98
CA ASN A 141 -15.35 -8.82 5.11
C ASN A 141 -14.86 -7.41 4.77
N VAL A 142 -14.05 -6.84 5.65
CA VAL A 142 -13.44 -5.51 5.47
C VAL A 142 -11.92 -5.67 5.44
N GLU A 143 -11.30 -4.97 4.51
CA GLU A 143 -9.86 -4.93 4.34
C GLU A 143 -9.37 -3.50 4.20
N THR A 144 -8.08 -3.31 4.47
CA THR A 144 -7.36 -2.08 4.15
C THR A 144 -6.68 -2.22 2.80
N GLY A 145 -6.66 -1.16 2.02
CA GLY A 145 -6.07 -1.18 0.69
C GLY A 145 -5.82 0.21 0.15
N ARG A 146 -5.47 0.30 -1.14
CA ARG A 146 -5.24 1.57 -1.84
C ARG A 146 -5.95 1.57 -3.18
N GLY A 147 -6.49 2.73 -3.56
CA GLY A 147 -7.13 2.91 -4.85
C GLY A 147 -8.46 2.17 -4.96
N PHE A 148 -8.61 1.33 -5.98
CA PHE A 148 -9.83 0.60 -6.32
C PHE A 148 -9.52 -0.86 -6.61
N LEU A 149 -10.28 -1.76 -6.00
CA LEU A 149 -10.25 -3.19 -6.26
C LEU A 149 -11.60 -3.62 -6.86
N PRO A 150 -11.65 -4.02 -8.14
CA PRO A 150 -12.89 -4.52 -8.72
C PRO A 150 -13.28 -5.86 -8.12
N ALA A 151 -14.58 -6.10 -7.99
CA ALA A 151 -15.12 -7.40 -7.61
C ALA A 151 -14.76 -8.44 -8.68
N VAL A 152 -14.07 -9.49 -8.28
CA VAL A 152 -13.73 -10.61 -9.16
C VAL A 152 -14.32 -11.88 -8.56
N VAL A 153 -15.22 -12.50 -9.32
CA VAL A 153 -15.70 -13.84 -8.96
C VAL A 153 -14.59 -14.83 -9.26
N SER A 154 -14.05 -15.46 -8.23
CA SER A 154 -13.05 -16.53 -8.35
C SER A 154 -13.63 -17.84 -7.84
N ASP A 155 -13.18 -18.96 -8.42
CA ASP A 155 -13.56 -20.31 -7.98
C ASP A 155 -13.11 -20.64 -6.54
N GLU A 156 -12.29 -19.78 -5.95
CA GLU A 156 -11.80 -19.91 -4.57
C GLU A 156 -12.77 -19.33 -3.53
N LEU A 157 -13.76 -18.54 -3.95
CA LEU A 157 -14.75 -17.99 -3.04
C LEU A 157 -15.71 -19.08 -2.57
N ALA A 158 -16.01 -19.09 -1.26
CA ALA A 158 -17.00 -20.00 -0.71
C ALA A 158 -18.38 -19.70 -1.30
N ILE A 159 -19.21 -20.73 -1.48
CA ILE A 159 -20.58 -20.59 -1.98
C ILE A 159 -21.35 -19.61 -1.10
N GLY A 160 -22.09 -18.67 -1.71
CA GLY A 160 -22.85 -17.63 -1.04
C GLY A 160 -22.04 -16.40 -0.60
N VAL A 161 -20.72 -16.35 -0.90
CA VAL A 161 -19.92 -15.13 -0.73
C VAL A 161 -19.95 -14.33 -2.02
N ILE A 162 -20.46 -13.11 -1.94
CA ILE A 162 -20.59 -12.17 -3.06
C ILE A 162 -19.47 -11.15 -2.96
N PRO A 163 -18.55 -11.05 -3.94
CA PRO A 163 -17.53 -10.03 -3.96
C PRO A 163 -18.14 -8.66 -4.26
N VAL A 164 -17.60 -7.61 -3.63
CA VAL A 164 -18.04 -6.23 -3.79
C VAL A 164 -16.85 -5.40 -4.25
N ASP A 165 -17.09 -4.48 -5.20
CA ASP A 165 -16.07 -3.51 -5.60
C ASP A 165 -15.63 -2.66 -4.40
N ALA A 166 -14.36 -2.65 -4.07
CA ALA A 166 -13.83 -1.92 -2.94
C ALA A 166 -13.17 -0.60 -3.39
N ILE A 167 -13.68 0.51 -2.89
CA ILE A 167 -13.11 1.85 -3.08
C ILE A 167 -12.38 2.22 -1.80
N PHE A 168 -11.06 2.03 -1.79
CA PHE A 168 -10.23 2.33 -0.63
C PHE A 168 -9.86 3.80 -0.50
N THR A 169 -9.85 4.53 -1.63
CA THR A 169 -9.40 5.93 -1.66
C THR A 169 -10.30 6.82 -0.79
N PRO A 170 -9.76 7.47 0.26
CA PRO A 170 -10.53 8.36 1.13
C PRO A 170 -10.77 9.75 0.51
N VAL A 171 -10.15 10.05 -0.63
CA VAL A 171 -10.25 11.33 -1.31
C VAL A 171 -11.10 11.20 -2.56
N LYS A 172 -12.23 11.93 -2.59
CA LYS A 172 -13.18 11.94 -3.71
C LYS A 172 -12.74 12.84 -4.85
N ARG A 173 -12.19 14.01 -4.50
CA ARG A 173 -11.85 15.03 -5.48
C ARG A 173 -10.68 15.89 -5.00
N VAL A 174 -9.80 16.27 -5.92
CA VAL A 174 -8.71 17.22 -5.67
C VAL A 174 -8.66 18.23 -6.82
N ASN A 175 -8.56 19.50 -6.48
CA ASN A 175 -8.31 20.57 -7.40
C ASN A 175 -7.12 21.39 -6.91
N TYR A 176 -6.36 22.00 -7.82
CA TYR A 176 -5.33 22.96 -7.44
C TYR A 176 -5.26 24.12 -8.43
N THR A 177 -4.88 25.28 -7.91
CA THR A 177 -4.65 26.48 -8.70
C THR A 177 -3.32 27.07 -8.33
N VAL A 178 -2.56 27.52 -9.32
CA VAL A 178 -1.28 28.20 -9.13
C VAL A 178 -1.43 29.65 -9.53
N SER A 179 -1.07 30.55 -8.64
CA SER A 179 -1.04 32.00 -8.86
C SER A 179 0.32 32.57 -8.45
N HIS A 180 0.60 33.80 -8.84
CA HIS A 180 1.84 34.45 -8.45
C HIS A 180 1.71 35.18 -7.10
N THR A 181 2.78 35.10 -6.31
CA THR A 181 2.88 35.84 -5.04
C THR A 181 4.17 36.69 -5.02
N ARG A 182 4.21 37.69 -4.14
CA ARG A 182 5.34 38.61 -4.04
C ARG A 182 6.18 38.32 -2.80
N VAL A 183 7.49 38.25 -3.00
CA VAL A 183 8.47 38.15 -1.92
C VAL A 183 9.46 39.33 -2.06
N GLY A 184 9.34 40.32 -1.19
CA GLY A 184 10.15 41.54 -1.27
C GLY A 184 9.95 42.29 -2.59
N GLN A 185 10.97 42.36 -3.43
CA GLN A 185 10.90 42.97 -4.75
C GLN A 185 10.59 41.99 -5.89
N ALA A 186 10.69 40.69 -5.64
CA ALA A 186 10.39 39.67 -6.63
C ALA A 186 8.88 39.32 -6.63
N THR A 187 8.27 39.27 -7.82
CA THR A 187 6.82 39.05 -8.01
C THR A 187 6.53 37.77 -8.76
N ASN A 188 7.53 36.91 -8.96
CA ASN A 188 7.49 35.72 -9.77
C ASN A 188 7.46 34.41 -8.96
N TYR A 189 7.24 34.49 -7.64
CA TYR A 189 7.05 33.29 -6.81
C TYR A 189 5.65 32.71 -7.00
N ASP A 190 5.55 31.37 -6.85
CA ASP A 190 4.26 30.69 -6.96
C ASP A 190 3.55 30.67 -5.60
N ARG A 191 2.23 30.73 -5.67
CA ARG A 191 1.30 30.38 -4.61
C ARG A 191 0.46 29.23 -5.11
N LEU A 192 0.43 28.12 -4.37
CA LEU A 192 -0.38 26.96 -4.62
C LEU A 192 -1.58 26.95 -3.70
N ASP A 193 -2.78 27.02 -4.28
CA ASP A 193 -4.05 26.77 -3.62
C ASP A 193 -4.47 25.33 -3.93
N LEU A 194 -4.61 24.49 -2.91
CA LEU A 194 -4.98 23.08 -3.02
C LEU A 194 -6.32 22.84 -2.33
N GLU A 195 -7.29 22.33 -3.07
CA GLU A 195 -8.63 21.99 -2.59
C GLU A 195 -8.79 20.49 -2.58
N VAL A 196 -9.23 19.92 -1.45
CA VAL A 196 -9.38 18.49 -1.23
C VAL A 196 -10.78 18.20 -0.70
N TRP A 197 -11.48 17.26 -1.32
CA TRP A 197 -12.75 16.70 -0.85
C TRP A 197 -12.51 15.27 -0.44
N THR A 198 -12.71 14.97 0.84
CA THR A 198 -12.57 13.63 1.39
C THR A 198 -13.93 12.92 1.48
N ASP A 199 -13.94 11.74 2.01
CA ASP A 199 -15.17 10.99 2.32
C ASP A 199 -15.54 11.10 3.83
N GLY A 200 -14.75 11.85 4.61
CA GLY A 200 -14.91 12.01 6.05
C GLY A 200 -14.11 11.00 6.89
N SER A 201 -13.55 9.94 6.30
CA SER A 201 -12.71 8.99 7.04
C SER A 201 -11.36 9.60 7.46
N VAL A 202 -10.85 10.56 6.68
CA VAL A 202 -9.62 11.31 6.93
C VAL A 202 -9.89 12.79 6.73
N SER A 203 -9.30 13.66 7.55
CA SER A 203 -9.38 15.11 7.35
C SER A 203 -8.58 15.55 6.11
N GLY A 204 -8.95 16.68 5.50
CA GLY A 204 -8.22 17.19 4.34
C GLY A 204 -6.74 17.49 4.63
N PRO A 205 -6.39 18.16 5.73
CA PRO A 205 -4.99 18.38 6.12
C PRO A 205 -4.21 17.08 6.34
N ASP A 206 -4.80 16.09 7.03
CA ASP A 206 -4.16 14.81 7.26
C ASP A 206 -3.94 14.03 5.96
N ALA A 207 -4.92 14.06 5.03
CA ALA A 207 -4.77 13.47 3.72
C ALA A 207 -3.59 14.06 2.95
N VAL A 208 -3.41 15.40 2.99
CA VAL A 208 -2.28 16.10 2.34
C VAL A 208 -0.97 15.76 3.02
N ALA A 209 -0.93 15.65 4.35
CA ALA A 209 0.26 15.25 5.09
C ALA A 209 0.70 13.84 4.73
N LEU A 210 -0.23 12.86 4.70
CA LEU A 210 0.03 11.49 4.26
C LEU A 210 0.51 11.43 2.80
N ALA A 211 -0.11 12.21 1.91
CA ALA A 211 0.31 12.28 0.51
C ALA A 211 1.74 12.82 0.35
N ALA A 212 2.10 13.84 1.15
CA ALA A 212 3.45 14.40 1.17
C ALA A 212 4.47 13.40 1.73
N GLU A 213 4.09 12.61 2.73
CA GLU A 213 4.94 11.55 3.28
C GLU A 213 5.22 10.46 2.24
N ILE A 214 4.19 9.97 1.55
CA ILE A 214 4.33 9.00 0.45
C ILE A 214 5.24 9.56 -0.65
N LEU A 215 5.06 10.83 -1.04
CA LEU A 215 5.91 11.49 -2.03
C LEU A 215 7.37 11.52 -1.58
N ARG A 216 7.63 11.90 -0.33
CA ARG A 216 8.96 11.93 0.26
C ARG A 216 9.62 10.54 0.21
N GLU A 217 8.90 9.49 0.61
CA GLU A 217 9.41 8.12 0.58
C GLU A 217 9.75 7.66 -0.84
N GLN A 218 8.89 7.97 -1.81
CA GLN A 218 9.14 7.62 -3.22
C GLN A 218 10.32 8.40 -3.83
N MET A 219 10.64 9.60 -3.31
CA MET A 219 11.79 10.39 -3.73
C MET A 219 13.11 9.97 -3.08
N MET A 220 13.07 9.24 -1.96
CA MET A 220 14.28 8.82 -1.24
C MET A 220 15.24 7.94 -2.07
N PRO A 221 14.80 6.97 -2.88
CA PRO A 221 15.72 6.22 -3.74
C PRO A 221 16.45 7.12 -4.75
N PHE A 222 15.78 8.12 -5.31
CA PHE A 222 16.39 9.09 -6.22
C PHE A 222 17.42 9.98 -5.51
N HIS A 223 17.15 10.39 -4.27
CA HIS A 223 18.12 11.15 -3.47
C HIS A 223 19.42 10.36 -3.22
N ARG A 224 19.32 9.03 -3.14
CA ARG A 224 20.48 8.13 -2.93
C ARG A 224 21.24 7.82 -4.23
N LEU A 225 20.67 8.15 -5.39
CA LEU A 225 21.32 7.92 -6.68
C LEU A 225 22.63 8.73 -6.78
N GLY A 226 23.73 8.08 -7.13
CA GLY A 226 25.03 8.73 -7.20
C GLY A 226 25.80 8.81 -5.87
N ARG A 227 25.26 8.24 -4.79
CA ARG A 227 25.97 8.06 -3.50
C ARG A 227 26.10 6.57 -3.22
N PRO A 228 27.10 5.87 -3.81
CA PRO A 228 27.23 4.41 -3.69
C PRO A 228 27.43 3.95 -2.25
N ASP A 229 27.97 4.79 -1.38
CA ASP A 229 28.20 4.48 0.04
C ASP A 229 26.88 4.47 0.86
N ALA A 230 25.77 4.98 0.30
CA ALA A 230 24.47 4.99 0.94
C ALA A 230 23.62 3.72 0.64
N VAL A 231 24.06 2.85 -0.27
CA VAL A 231 23.32 1.65 -0.68
C VAL A 231 23.33 0.56 0.42
N GLY A 232 24.26 0.64 1.38
CA GLY A 232 24.32 -0.28 2.53
C GLY A 232 23.33 0.02 3.67
N LEU A 233 22.54 1.10 3.59
CA LEU A 233 21.80 1.66 4.73
C LEU A 233 20.26 1.60 4.62
N ALA A 234 19.73 0.84 3.68
CA ALA A 234 18.28 0.77 3.43
C ALA A 234 17.46 0.01 4.50
N GLY A 235 18.09 -0.49 5.56
CA GLY A 235 17.44 -1.18 6.68
C GLY A 235 17.69 -0.58 8.06
N GLY A 236 18.43 0.54 8.17
CA GLY A 236 18.99 0.95 9.45
C GLY A 236 18.73 2.38 9.93
N ASP A 237 18.10 3.27 9.15
CA ASP A 237 18.03 4.68 9.54
C ASP A 237 17.01 4.98 10.66
N ALA A 238 15.99 4.14 10.83
CA ALA A 238 15.07 4.26 11.97
C ALA A 238 15.69 3.78 13.31
N GLU A 239 16.73 2.95 13.25
CA GLU A 239 17.43 2.47 14.45
C GLU A 239 18.66 3.32 14.81
N ARG A 240 19.21 4.13 13.88
CA ARG A 240 20.41 4.94 14.10
C ARG A 240 20.20 6.19 14.94
N HIS A 241 18.98 6.62 15.14
CA HIS A 241 18.65 7.75 16.01
C HIS A 241 18.19 7.35 17.41
N ARG A 242 18.47 6.10 17.83
CA ARG A 242 18.35 5.78 19.26
C ARG A 242 19.52 6.46 19.98
N GLU A 243 19.21 7.35 20.90
CA GLU A 243 20.17 7.93 21.83
C GLU A 243 21.07 6.83 22.39
N GLY A 244 22.36 6.90 22.08
CA GLY A 244 23.34 5.93 22.58
C GLY A 244 24.05 5.04 21.54
N TYR A 245 23.70 5.07 20.24
CA TYR A 245 24.38 4.26 19.22
C TYR A 245 25.86 4.65 19.04
N ASP A 246 26.20 5.93 19.20
CA ASP A 246 27.57 6.45 19.16
C ASP A 246 28.33 6.31 20.51
N THR A 247 27.66 5.67 21.50
CA THR A 247 28.28 5.44 22.80
C THR A 247 29.52 4.54 22.66
N PRO A 248 30.71 4.95 23.15
CA PRO A 248 31.89 4.11 23.09
C PRO A 248 31.69 2.83 23.90
N VAL A 249 32.15 1.69 23.37
CA VAL A 249 32.12 0.38 24.07
C VAL A 249 32.81 0.44 25.45
N GLU A 250 33.71 1.41 25.66
CA GLU A 250 34.38 1.68 26.95
C GLU A 250 33.39 2.02 28.07
N SER A 251 32.26 2.68 27.75
CA SER A 251 31.24 3.08 28.75
C SER A 251 30.37 1.93 29.24
N LEU A 252 30.35 0.77 28.55
CA LEU A 252 29.58 -0.40 28.94
C LEU A 252 30.14 -1.11 30.18
N GLY A 253 31.37 -0.80 30.64
CA GLY A 253 31.98 -1.43 31.79
C GLY A 253 32.28 -2.92 31.61
N LEU A 254 32.74 -3.30 30.40
CA LEU A 254 33.14 -4.66 30.05
C LEU A 254 34.52 -5.01 30.71
N SER A 255 34.74 -6.31 30.87
CA SER A 255 36.09 -6.77 31.29
C SER A 255 37.14 -6.35 30.27
N VAL A 256 38.39 -6.14 30.76
CA VAL A 256 39.54 -5.74 29.94
C VAL A 256 39.74 -6.69 28.74
N ARG A 257 39.43 -7.98 28.93
CA ARG A 257 39.54 -9.00 27.91
C ARG A 257 38.51 -8.83 26.82
N ALA A 258 37.23 -8.70 27.16
CA ALA A 258 36.12 -8.51 26.21
C ALA A 258 36.30 -7.19 25.44
N PHE A 259 36.60 -6.10 26.12
CA PHE A 259 36.89 -4.80 25.52
C PHE A 259 38.04 -4.85 24.50
N ASN A 260 39.18 -5.45 24.87
CA ASN A 260 40.33 -5.53 23.95
C ASN A 260 40.03 -6.38 22.70
N CYS A 261 39.17 -7.41 22.81
CA CYS A 261 38.78 -8.21 21.66
C CYS A 261 37.92 -7.38 20.70
N LEU A 262 36.92 -6.66 21.19
CA LEU A 262 36.07 -5.79 20.39
C LEU A 262 36.87 -4.67 19.72
N LYS A 263 37.76 -3.99 20.47
CA LYS A 263 38.60 -2.91 19.95
C LYS A 263 39.55 -3.38 18.83
N ARG A 264 40.16 -4.58 18.97
CA ARG A 264 41.03 -5.17 17.94
C ARG A 264 40.28 -5.56 16.68
N SER A 265 38.99 -5.85 16.79
CA SER A 265 38.10 -6.16 15.67
C SER A 265 37.45 -4.92 15.06
N GLY A 266 37.83 -3.71 15.51
CA GLY A 266 37.33 -2.44 14.98
C GLY A 266 35.97 -2.03 15.53
N LEU A 267 35.40 -2.78 16.50
CA LEU A 267 34.11 -2.50 17.12
C LEU A 267 34.30 -1.55 18.32
N THR A 268 34.24 -0.25 18.06
CA THR A 268 34.51 0.80 19.05
C THR A 268 33.30 1.46 19.63
N THR A 269 32.13 1.31 18.96
CA THR A 269 30.84 1.89 19.38
C THR A 269 29.82 0.80 19.63
N VAL A 270 28.83 1.09 20.48
CA VAL A 270 27.71 0.19 20.78
C VAL A 270 26.94 -0.14 19.49
N GLY A 271 26.75 0.83 18.61
CA GLY A 271 26.11 0.62 17.31
C GLY A 271 26.81 -0.42 16.45
N ALA A 272 28.15 -0.33 16.34
CA ALA A 272 28.94 -1.29 15.58
C ALA A 272 28.89 -2.73 16.14
N VAL A 273 28.65 -2.87 17.45
CA VAL A 273 28.44 -4.18 18.09
C VAL A 273 27.05 -4.73 17.83
N LEU A 274 26.01 -3.88 17.87
CA LEU A 274 24.62 -4.28 17.62
C LEU A 274 24.33 -4.64 16.15
N GLU A 275 25.15 -4.15 15.22
CA GLU A 275 25.09 -4.51 13.80
C GLU A 275 25.62 -5.92 13.51
N LYS A 276 26.34 -6.54 14.44
CA LYS A 276 26.92 -7.88 14.30
C LYS A 276 25.97 -8.95 14.84
N SER A 277 25.90 -10.09 14.13
CA SER A 277 25.18 -11.26 14.62
C SER A 277 25.94 -11.96 15.76
N GLU A 278 25.23 -12.77 16.55
CA GLU A 278 25.83 -13.61 17.60
C GLU A 278 26.98 -14.46 17.05
N GLU A 279 26.78 -15.09 15.88
CA GLU A 279 27.77 -15.94 15.22
C GLU A 279 29.02 -15.15 14.80
N GLU A 280 28.84 -13.94 14.27
CA GLU A 280 29.95 -13.06 13.89
C GLU A 280 30.76 -12.57 15.11
N LEU A 281 30.09 -12.28 16.23
CA LEU A 281 30.75 -11.88 17.48
C LEU A 281 31.50 -13.05 18.09
N LEU A 282 30.97 -14.26 18.09
CA LEU A 282 31.65 -15.48 18.58
C LEU A 282 32.79 -15.92 17.67
N ALA A 283 32.75 -15.56 16.37
CA ALA A 283 33.86 -15.82 15.44
C ALA A 283 35.06 -14.89 15.65
N LEU A 284 34.95 -13.85 16.48
CA LEU A 284 36.06 -12.95 16.78
C LEU A 284 37.18 -13.67 17.56
N ARG A 285 38.41 -13.43 17.16
CA ARG A 285 39.59 -14.07 17.80
C ARG A 285 39.66 -13.77 19.30
N ASN A 286 39.61 -14.81 20.14
CA ASN A 286 39.62 -14.77 21.61
C ASN A 286 38.35 -14.17 22.27
N PHE A 287 37.25 -14.09 21.56
CA PHE A 287 35.93 -13.70 22.07
C PHE A 287 35.03 -14.97 22.13
N GLY A 288 34.80 -15.47 23.33
CA GLY A 288 34.03 -16.72 23.54
C GLY A 288 32.70 -16.44 24.25
N ASP A 289 31.93 -17.53 24.49
CA ASP A 289 30.57 -17.49 25.06
C ASP A 289 30.46 -16.62 26.34
N LYS A 290 31.42 -16.75 27.26
CA LYS A 290 31.46 -15.94 28.51
C LYS A 290 31.57 -14.44 28.24
N SER A 291 32.36 -14.05 27.23
CA SER A 291 32.51 -12.64 26.87
C SER A 291 31.29 -12.11 26.13
N TYR A 292 30.61 -12.98 25.42
CA TYR A 292 29.33 -12.66 24.77
C TYR A 292 28.18 -12.49 25.81
N GLU A 293 28.09 -13.37 26.80
CA GLU A 293 27.12 -13.24 27.89
C GLU A 293 27.32 -11.94 28.67
N GLU A 294 28.58 -11.64 29.03
CA GLU A 294 28.96 -10.39 29.69
C GLU A 294 28.53 -9.16 28.84
N LEU A 295 28.81 -9.17 27.55
CA LEU A 295 28.43 -8.11 26.62
C LEU A 295 26.91 -7.94 26.57
N ARG A 296 26.18 -9.04 26.47
CA ARG A 296 24.70 -9.04 26.41
C ARG A 296 24.11 -8.48 27.70
N GLU A 297 24.59 -8.90 28.87
CA GLU A 297 24.11 -8.38 30.17
C GLU A 297 24.36 -6.88 30.29
N LYS A 298 25.52 -6.40 29.85
CA LYS A 298 25.88 -4.99 29.92
C LYS A 298 25.11 -4.14 28.93
N LEU A 299 24.82 -4.64 27.74
CA LEU A 299 23.94 -3.97 26.76
C LEU A 299 22.52 -3.80 27.32
N VAL A 300 21.94 -4.88 27.86
CA VAL A 300 20.58 -4.83 28.46
C VAL A 300 20.54 -3.91 29.69
N ALA A 301 21.56 -3.94 30.55
CA ALA A 301 21.67 -3.07 31.71
C ALA A 301 21.74 -1.57 31.35
N ASN A 302 22.28 -1.24 30.18
CA ASN A 302 22.35 0.13 29.65
C ASN A 302 21.19 0.49 28.70
N GLY A 303 20.14 -0.36 28.63
CA GLY A 303 18.91 -0.07 27.85
C GLY A 303 18.99 -0.39 26.35
N PHE A 304 20.01 -1.11 25.91
CA PHE A 304 20.17 -1.54 24.52
C PHE A 304 19.57 -2.92 24.27
N SER A 305 19.08 -3.17 23.06
CA SER A 305 18.58 -4.50 22.67
C SER A 305 19.75 -5.49 22.51
N ALA A 306 19.53 -6.76 22.83
CA ALA A 306 20.55 -7.80 22.62
C ALA A 306 20.76 -8.04 21.11
N PRO A 307 21.99 -8.42 20.66
CA PRO A 307 22.26 -8.79 19.27
C PRO A 307 21.33 -9.92 18.78
N ARG A 308 20.86 -9.84 17.54
CA ARG A 308 19.86 -10.76 16.97
C ARG A 308 20.41 -12.17 16.79
N LYS A 309 19.64 -13.17 17.24
CA LYS A 309 19.95 -14.60 17.13
C LYS A 309 19.67 -15.21 15.73
N GLU A 310 19.00 -14.49 14.81
CA GLU A 310 18.43 -15.07 13.60
C GLU A 310 18.67 -14.26 12.33
N ALA A 311 19.42 -14.83 11.40
CA ALA A 311 19.30 -14.55 9.97
C ALA A 311 19.63 -15.75 9.05
N ARG A 312 19.90 -16.96 9.58
CA ARG A 312 20.29 -18.10 8.72
C ARG A 312 19.25 -19.21 8.57
N GLN A 313 18.21 -19.29 9.42
CA GLN A 313 17.21 -20.36 9.27
C GLN A 313 16.12 -20.05 8.23
N ALA A 314 15.84 -18.79 7.91
CA ALA A 314 14.84 -18.43 6.90
C ALA A 314 15.31 -18.63 5.46
N VAL A 315 16.61 -18.64 5.19
CA VAL A 315 17.16 -18.84 3.84
C VAL A 315 17.45 -20.33 3.55
N ALA A 316 17.77 -21.11 4.55
CA ALA A 316 18.02 -22.56 4.38
C ALA A 316 16.70 -23.36 4.14
N THR A 317 15.59 -22.95 4.77
CA THR A 317 14.29 -23.61 4.59
C THR A 317 13.61 -23.24 3.27
N ALA A 318 13.97 -22.09 2.65
CA ALA A 318 13.43 -21.68 1.35
C ALA A 318 14.18 -22.32 0.16
N VAL A 319 15.41 -22.81 0.35
CA VAL A 319 16.20 -23.46 -0.71
C VAL A 319 15.94 -24.97 -0.74
N GLU A 320 15.51 -25.58 0.38
CA GLU A 320 15.24 -27.01 0.47
C GLU A 320 13.83 -27.42 -0.02
N ALA A 321 12.95 -26.43 -0.29
CA ALA A 321 11.59 -26.65 -0.79
C ALA A 321 11.42 -26.54 -2.32
N THR A 322 12.52 -26.40 -3.09
CA THR A 322 12.49 -26.26 -4.56
C THR A 322 13.42 -27.22 -5.30
N GLU A 323 13.63 -28.44 -4.81
CA GLU A 323 14.14 -29.52 -5.67
C GLU A 323 12.93 -30.27 -6.25
N PRO A 324 12.71 -30.25 -7.58
CA PRO A 324 11.72 -31.08 -8.21
C PRO A 324 12.21 -32.53 -8.24
N ALA A 325 11.40 -33.43 -7.70
CA ALA A 325 11.60 -34.88 -7.80
C ALA A 325 11.82 -35.26 -9.26
N ALA A 326 12.95 -35.87 -9.54
CA ALA A 326 13.26 -36.49 -10.82
C ALA A 326 12.35 -37.70 -11.01
N GLU A 327 11.39 -37.64 -11.92
CA GLU A 327 10.66 -38.76 -12.47
C GLU A 327 11.58 -39.52 -13.44
N GLU A 328 11.82 -40.80 -13.15
CA GLU A 328 12.46 -41.76 -14.07
C GLU A 328 11.60 -41.98 -15.33
N PRO A 329 12.17 -41.99 -16.51
CA PRO A 329 11.41 -42.24 -17.73
C PRO A 329 11.15 -43.75 -17.92
N ALA A 330 9.88 -44.12 -18.05
CA ALA A 330 9.44 -45.45 -18.46
C ALA A 330 9.81 -45.76 -19.93
N PRO A 331 10.07 -47.02 -20.31
CA PRO A 331 10.64 -47.37 -21.60
C PRO A 331 9.60 -47.35 -22.72
N VAL A 332 9.96 -46.76 -23.85
CA VAL A 332 9.22 -46.80 -25.13
C VAL A 332 9.55 -48.02 -25.94
N PRO A 333 8.57 -48.71 -26.55
CA PRO A 333 8.83 -49.80 -27.48
C PRO A 333 9.17 -49.29 -28.89
N ALA A 334 10.18 -49.88 -29.51
CA ALA A 334 10.65 -49.63 -30.83
C ALA A 334 9.74 -50.22 -31.92
N THR A 335 9.41 -49.44 -32.93
CA THR A 335 9.19 -49.92 -34.30
C THR A 335 9.61 -48.83 -35.31
N GLY A 336 10.59 -49.10 -36.12
CA GLY A 336 10.93 -48.37 -37.37
C GLY A 336 10.24 -49.04 -38.56
N PRO A 337 10.67 -48.82 -39.83
CA PRO A 337 11.09 -47.58 -40.49
C PRO A 337 10.29 -47.29 -41.79
N GLY A 338 10.46 -46.13 -42.36
CA GLY A 338 10.03 -45.87 -43.73
C GLY A 338 9.73 -44.39 -44.01
N GLY A 339 10.58 -43.72 -44.73
CA GLY A 339 10.44 -43.36 -46.14
C GLY A 339 10.16 -41.88 -46.36
N ASP A 340 11.18 -41.25 -46.94
CA ASP A 340 11.19 -40.25 -48.03
C ASP A 340 10.62 -38.81 -47.86
N GLU A 341 11.59 -37.91 -47.98
CA GLU A 341 11.69 -36.72 -48.87
C GLU A 341 10.49 -35.75 -49.03
N ALA A 342 10.69 -34.50 -48.69
CA ALA A 342 10.67 -33.36 -49.63
C ALA A 342 10.86 -32.02 -48.96
N GLU A 343 11.72 -31.26 -49.59
CA GLU A 343 12.03 -29.84 -49.37
C GLU A 343 10.80 -28.93 -49.54
N GLY A 344 10.83 -27.74 -48.90
CA GLY A 344 9.91 -26.66 -49.22
C GLY A 344 10.02 -25.47 -48.29
N ASP A 345 10.87 -24.51 -48.65
CA ASP A 345 10.90 -23.13 -48.17
C ASP A 345 9.52 -22.46 -48.26
N ALA A 346 9.13 -21.71 -47.24
CA ALA A 346 8.33 -20.49 -47.42
C ALA A 346 8.29 -19.67 -46.14
N GLU A 347 8.95 -18.52 -46.17
CA GLU A 347 8.67 -17.35 -45.38
C GLU A 347 7.19 -16.93 -45.54
N GLY A 348 6.55 -16.47 -44.47
CA GLY A 348 5.18 -15.94 -44.55
C GLY A 348 4.76 -15.24 -43.28
N ASP A 349 4.91 -13.92 -43.25
CA ASP A 349 4.33 -12.97 -42.33
C ASP A 349 2.84 -13.23 -42.09
N GLY A 350 2.46 -13.57 -40.87
CA GLY A 350 1.08 -13.71 -40.42
C GLY A 350 0.63 -12.56 -39.52
N VAL A 351 0.24 -11.42 -40.09
CA VAL A 351 -0.52 -10.40 -39.39
C VAL A 351 -1.94 -10.96 -39.16
N GLY A 352 -2.30 -11.21 -37.90
CA GLY A 352 -3.59 -11.81 -37.52
C GLY A 352 -4.80 -10.98 -37.98
N ALA A 353 -5.93 -11.63 -38.17
CA ALA A 353 -7.19 -11.07 -38.69
C ALA A 353 -7.67 -9.78 -37.99
N LEU A 354 -7.26 -9.56 -36.75
CA LEU A 354 -7.58 -8.34 -35.97
C LEU A 354 -6.80 -7.13 -36.46
N GLY A 355 -5.55 -7.33 -36.97
CA GLY A 355 -4.73 -6.25 -37.52
C GLY A 355 -5.27 -5.73 -38.87
N GLN A 356 -5.87 -6.62 -39.67
CA GLN A 356 -6.45 -6.22 -40.94
C GLN A 356 -7.74 -5.42 -40.76
N ALA A 357 -8.61 -5.79 -39.81
CA ALA A 357 -9.84 -5.06 -39.51
C ALA A 357 -9.59 -3.64 -38.95
N LEU A 358 -8.51 -3.47 -38.18
CA LEU A 358 -8.14 -2.15 -37.66
C LEU A 358 -7.60 -1.21 -38.72
N MET A 359 -6.88 -1.74 -39.69
CA MET A 359 -6.33 -0.95 -40.82
C MET A 359 -7.42 -0.55 -41.83
N GLU A 360 -8.47 -1.34 -41.97
CA GLU A 360 -9.62 -1.04 -42.84
C GLU A 360 -10.50 0.06 -42.23
N ALA A 361 -10.77 -0.01 -40.92
CA ALA A 361 -11.51 1.04 -40.19
C ALA A 361 -10.79 2.41 -40.20
N LEU A 362 -9.45 2.42 -40.13
CA LEU A 362 -8.65 3.64 -40.25
C LEU A 362 -8.62 4.23 -41.62
N ARG A 363 -8.85 3.43 -42.67
CA ARG A 363 -8.89 3.86 -44.07
C ARG A 363 -10.25 4.50 -44.41
N GLU A 364 -11.33 3.98 -43.87
CA GLU A 364 -12.68 4.55 -44.04
C GLU A 364 -12.83 5.91 -43.33
N ALA A 365 -12.28 6.04 -42.11
CA ALA A 365 -12.31 7.31 -41.39
C ALA A 365 -11.50 8.45 -42.07
N LYS A 366 -10.58 8.13 -42.93
CA LYS A 366 -9.75 9.12 -43.67
C LYS A 366 -10.37 9.64 -44.98
N THR A 367 -11.39 8.97 -45.51
CA THR A 367 -12.10 9.35 -46.75
C THR A 367 -13.33 10.23 -46.48
N ASP A 368 -13.83 10.31 -45.27
CA ASP A 368 -15.08 11.07 -44.94
C ASP A 368 -14.81 12.51 -44.41
N GLY A 369 -13.53 12.92 -44.30
CA GLY A 369 -13.12 14.24 -43.79
C GLY A 369 -12.83 15.31 -44.84
N GLY A 370 -13.17 15.10 -46.09
CA GLY A 370 -12.85 16.01 -47.20
C GLY A 370 -14.06 16.52 -47.96
N GLY A 371 -14.80 17.49 -47.43
CA GLY A 371 -15.81 18.17 -48.20
C GLY A 371 -16.87 18.91 -47.39
N ARG A 372 -16.57 20.13 -46.99
CA ARG A 372 -17.50 21.27 -47.08
C ARG A 372 -16.78 22.58 -46.75
N THR A 373 -16.83 23.42 -47.70
CA THR A 373 -16.49 24.85 -47.75
C THR A 373 -17.15 25.65 -46.65
#